data_02cd8e8095825b718bae43f122a70a99
#
_entry.id   02cd8e8095825b718bae43f122a70a99
#
_cell.length_a   1.000
_cell.length_b   1.000
_cell.length_c   1.000
_cell.angle_alpha   90.00
_cell.angle_beta   90.00
_cell.angle_gamma   90.00
#
_symmetry.space_group_name_H-M   'P 1'
#
loop_
_entity.id
_entity.type
_entity.pdbx_description
1 polymer ?
#
loop_
_entity_poly.entity_id
_entity_poly.type
_entity_poly.pdbx_seq_one_letter_code
_entity_poly.pdbx_strand_id
1 'polypeptide(L)'
;GSCNTGWIQFEICEDNLSDPNYFAKVYKEACELTAYLCKTYNINPNGFVNVNGVTVPTILCHQDSYQLGLGSNHADVYHWFKKYGKDMATVRKDVAALMQSKVIEEDDEDMTQEKFNEMMNVYLSQLAAQPVTWEQDAMTWAQANGLINGNEKGQLMPKRFMTRGEFAAVLKRYAEKSGQ
;
A
#
# COMPACT_ATOMS: atom_id res chain seq x y z
N GLY A 1 -23.41 -23.77 -8.27
CA GLY A 1 -22.72 -24.98 -8.71
C GLY A 1 -21.81 -25.55 -7.63
N SER A 2 -21.24 -26.72 -7.85
CA SER A 2 -20.40 -27.41 -6.85
C SER A 2 -19.11 -26.67 -6.51
N CYS A 3 -18.65 -25.78 -7.40
CA CYS A 3 -17.50 -24.92 -7.15
C CYS A 3 -17.83 -23.65 -6.33
N ASN A 4 -19.05 -23.51 -5.78
CA ASN A 4 -19.38 -22.40 -4.89
C ASN A 4 -19.24 -22.75 -3.41
N THR A 5 -19.14 -24.04 -3.08
CA THR A 5 -19.06 -24.49 -1.69
C THR A 5 -17.65 -25.01 -1.41
N GLY A 6 -17.01 -24.48 -0.38
CA GLY A 6 -15.65 -24.86 0.00
C GLY A 6 -14.52 -24.25 -0.85
N TRP A 7 -14.83 -23.24 -1.68
CA TRP A 7 -13.89 -22.50 -2.49
C TRP A 7 -13.76 -21.06 -2.02
N ILE A 8 -12.56 -20.52 -2.09
CA ILE A 8 -12.33 -19.09 -1.94
C ILE A 8 -12.60 -18.45 -3.30
N GLN A 9 -13.41 -17.39 -3.32
CA GLN A 9 -13.83 -16.72 -4.55
C GLN A 9 -13.63 -15.23 -4.43
N PHE A 10 -13.25 -14.59 -5.53
CA PHE A 10 -13.17 -13.14 -5.67
C PHE A 10 -13.48 -12.74 -7.11
N GLU A 11 -13.93 -11.53 -7.29
CA GLU A 11 -14.19 -10.93 -8.59
C GLU A 11 -13.05 -10.00 -8.97
N ILE A 12 -12.79 -9.91 -10.28
CA ILE A 12 -11.77 -9.03 -10.86
C ILE A 12 -12.47 -7.83 -11.48
N CYS A 13 -12.13 -6.63 -11.04
CA CYS A 13 -12.69 -5.41 -11.60
C CYS A 13 -12.25 -5.21 -13.05
N GLU A 14 -13.20 -5.03 -13.93
CA GLU A 14 -12.99 -4.82 -15.36
C GLU A 14 -13.22 -3.34 -15.72
N ASP A 15 -12.49 -2.88 -16.74
CA ASP A 15 -12.76 -1.65 -17.45
C ASP A 15 -13.57 -1.92 -18.73
N ASN A 16 -13.37 -1.12 -19.79
CA ASN A 16 -13.94 -1.38 -21.11
C ASN A 16 -13.19 -2.52 -21.87
N LEU A 17 -12.31 -3.26 -21.22
CA LEU A 17 -11.49 -4.37 -21.73
C LEU A 17 -10.47 -3.97 -22.81
N SER A 18 -10.09 -2.70 -22.92
CA SER A 18 -9.21 -2.22 -23.97
C SER A 18 -7.91 -1.58 -23.47
N ASP A 19 -7.77 -1.25 -22.19
CA ASP A 19 -6.56 -0.68 -21.61
C ASP A 19 -5.57 -1.76 -21.17
N PRO A 20 -4.42 -1.94 -21.86
CA PRO A 20 -3.42 -2.92 -21.48
C PRO A 20 -2.73 -2.61 -20.14
N ASN A 21 -2.63 -1.32 -19.77
CA ASN A 21 -2.01 -0.93 -18.50
C ASN A 21 -2.93 -1.24 -17.33
N TYR A 22 -4.23 -1.01 -17.49
CA TYR A 22 -5.22 -1.40 -16.50
C TYR A 22 -5.23 -2.93 -16.34
N PHE A 23 -5.30 -3.67 -17.45
CA PHE A 23 -5.23 -5.12 -17.42
C PHE A 23 -3.99 -5.63 -16.67
N ALA A 24 -2.80 -5.10 -16.99
CA ALA A 24 -1.55 -5.55 -16.37
C ALA A 24 -1.56 -5.37 -14.85
N LYS A 25 -2.11 -4.25 -14.34
CA LYS A 25 -2.25 -3.99 -12.90
C LYS A 25 -3.21 -4.96 -12.25
N VAL A 26 -4.41 -5.10 -12.81
CA VAL A 26 -5.45 -5.98 -12.25
C VAL A 26 -5.00 -7.44 -12.29
N TYR A 27 -4.36 -7.88 -13.37
CA TYR A 27 -3.81 -9.23 -13.48
C TYR A 27 -2.73 -9.49 -12.41
N LYS A 28 -1.82 -8.54 -12.20
CA LYS A 28 -0.80 -8.61 -11.16
C LYS A 28 -1.43 -8.77 -9.78
N GLU A 29 -2.34 -7.88 -9.39
CA GLU A 29 -3.05 -7.93 -8.11
C GLU A 29 -3.82 -9.25 -7.91
N ALA A 30 -4.50 -9.75 -8.94
CA ALA A 30 -5.19 -11.02 -8.88
C ALA A 30 -4.24 -12.21 -8.64
N CYS A 31 -3.06 -12.21 -9.29
CA CYS A 31 -2.05 -13.25 -9.07
C CYS A 31 -1.41 -13.14 -7.68
N GLU A 32 -1.14 -11.94 -7.18
CA GLU A 32 -0.59 -11.69 -5.84
C GLU A 32 -1.56 -12.12 -4.75
N LEU A 33 -2.84 -11.72 -4.83
CA LEU A 33 -3.88 -12.18 -3.92
C LEU A 33 -4.00 -13.71 -3.93
N THR A 34 -4.00 -14.32 -5.12
CA THR A 34 -4.08 -15.77 -5.23
C THR A 34 -2.87 -16.47 -4.62
N ALA A 35 -1.65 -15.93 -4.81
CA ALA A 35 -0.43 -16.44 -4.19
C ALA A 35 -0.46 -16.34 -2.66
N TYR A 36 -0.95 -15.21 -2.13
CA TYR A 36 -1.18 -15.03 -0.70
C TYR A 36 -2.16 -16.09 -0.15
N LEU A 37 -3.30 -16.28 -0.79
CA LEU A 37 -4.29 -17.28 -0.39
C LEU A 37 -3.73 -18.71 -0.47
N CYS A 38 -2.97 -19.04 -1.51
CA CYS A 38 -2.30 -20.33 -1.65
C CYS A 38 -1.28 -20.59 -0.52
N LYS A 39 -0.52 -19.58 -0.13
CA LYS A 39 0.40 -19.67 1.03
C LYS A 39 -0.37 -19.84 2.34
N THR A 40 -1.36 -19.01 2.58
CA THR A 40 -2.15 -19.00 3.83
C THR A 40 -2.84 -20.34 4.08
N TYR A 41 -3.39 -20.94 3.03
CA TYR A 41 -4.17 -22.18 3.14
C TYR A 41 -3.41 -23.43 2.66
N ASN A 42 -2.12 -23.31 2.42
CA ASN A 42 -1.24 -24.39 1.96
C ASN A 42 -1.78 -25.07 0.68
N ILE A 43 -2.21 -24.29 -0.30
CA ILE A 43 -2.75 -24.76 -1.57
C ILE A 43 -1.63 -24.83 -2.60
N ASN A 44 -1.45 -25.99 -3.25
CA ASN A 44 -0.54 -26.08 -4.41
C ASN A 44 -1.21 -25.42 -5.64
N PRO A 45 -0.66 -24.33 -6.21
CA PRO A 45 -1.28 -23.63 -7.32
C PRO A 45 -1.38 -24.48 -8.62
N ASN A 46 -0.52 -25.48 -8.76
CA ASN A 46 -0.54 -26.44 -9.88
C ASN A 46 -1.18 -27.78 -9.46
N GLY A 47 -1.86 -27.81 -8.33
CA GLY A 47 -2.49 -29.01 -7.80
C GLY A 47 -3.89 -29.27 -8.40
N PHE A 48 -4.46 -30.41 -7.98
CA PHE A 48 -5.80 -30.82 -8.34
C PHE A 48 -6.53 -31.33 -7.10
N VAL A 49 -7.84 -31.19 -7.09
CA VAL A 49 -8.75 -31.74 -6.07
C VAL A 49 -9.86 -32.53 -6.76
N ASN A 50 -10.52 -33.42 -6.01
CA ASN A 50 -11.70 -34.12 -6.51
C ASN A 50 -12.95 -33.42 -6.01
N VAL A 51 -13.84 -33.06 -6.93
CA VAL A 51 -15.17 -32.47 -6.64
C VAL A 51 -16.23 -33.34 -7.32
N ASN A 52 -17.00 -34.05 -6.53
CA ASN A 52 -18.08 -34.94 -7.03
C ASN A 52 -17.60 -35.95 -8.11
N GLY A 53 -16.39 -36.50 -7.95
CA GLY A 53 -15.80 -37.43 -8.89
C GLY A 53 -15.07 -36.82 -10.08
N VAL A 54 -15.07 -35.47 -10.19
CA VAL A 54 -14.38 -34.73 -11.24
C VAL A 54 -13.04 -34.22 -10.68
N THR A 55 -11.95 -34.43 -11.41
CA THR A 55 -10.64 -33.86 -11.09
C THR A 55 -10.60 -32.39 -11.53
N VAL A 56 -10.40 -31.49 -10.57
CA VAL A 56 -10.48 -30.04 -10.75
C VAL A 56 -9.16 -29.40 -10.36
N PRO A 57 -8.60 -28.45 -11.14
CA PRO A 57 -7.45 -27.66 -10.73
C PRO A 57 -7.75 -26.87 -9.44
N THR A 58 -6.75 -26.70 -8.58
CA THR A 58 -6.86 -25.92 -7.35
C THR A 58 -7.13 -24.43 -7.57
N ILE A 59 -6.75 -23.91 -8.73
CA ILE A 59 -7.06 -22.56 -9.20
C ILE A 59 -7.79 -22.68 -10.54
N LEU A 60 -9.00 -22.18 -10.61
CA LEU A 60 -9.85 -22.20 -11.79
C LEU A 60 -10.68 -20.95 -11.90
N CYS A 61 -11.13 -20.61 -13.09
CA CYS A 61 -12.07 -19.54 -13.34
C CYS A 61 -13.51 -20.07 -13.52
N HIS A 62 -14.45 -19.16 -13.67
CA HIS A 62 -15.86 -19.49 -13.85
C HIS A 62 -16.06 -20.41 -15.09
N GLN A 63 -15.43 -20.04 -16.21
CA GLN A 63 -15.54 -20.85 -17.42
C GLN A 63 -14.94 -22.25 -17.29
N ASP A 64 -13.84 -22.41 -16.56
CA ASP A 64 -13.27 -23.74 -16.27
C ASP A 64 -14.28 -24.59 -15.49
N SER A 65 -14.92 -24.03 -14.46
CA SER A 65 -15.92 -24.74 -13.67
C SER A 65 -17.15 -25.15 -14.49
N TYR A 66 -17.57 -24.28 -15.41
CA TYR A 66 -18.66 -24.60 -16.35
C TYR A 66 -18.29 -25.77 -17.29
N GLN A 67 -17.09 -25.73 -17.89
CA GLN A 67 -16.61 -26.78 -18.80
C GLN A 67 -16.50 -28.15 -18.10
N LEU A 68 -16.22 -28.14 -16.80
CA LEU A 68 -16.17 -29.35 -15.97
C LEU A 68 -17.57 -29.80 -15.46
N GLY A 69 -18.65 -29.11 -15.84
CA GLY A 69 -19.99 -29.40 -15.39
C GLY A 69 -20.30 -29.05 -13.93
N LEU A 70 -19.46 -28.20 -13.31
CA LEU A 70 -19.52 -27.86 -11.88
C LEU A 70 -20.01 -26.43 -11.61
N GLY A 71 -20.12 -25.59 -12.64
CA GLY A 71 -20.53 -24.20 -12.54
C GLY A 71 -21.56 -23.80 -13.60
N SER A 72 -22.03 -22.55 -13.52
CA SER A 72 -22.91 -21.91 -14.50
C SER A 72 -22.12 -21.41 -15.71
N ASN A 73 -22.80 -21.15 -16.84
CA ASN A 73 -22.17 -20.69 -18.06
C ASN A 73 -21.81 -19.20 -17.97
N HIS A 74 -20.57 -18.91 -17.66
CA HIS A 74 -19.97 -17.58 -17.65
C HIS A 74 -18.61 -17.62 -18.33
N ALA A 75 -18.25 -16.52 -19.02
CA ALA A 75 -17.03 -16.45 -19.83
C ALA A 75 -15.79 -15.94 -19.08
N ASP A 76 -15.99 -15.47 -17.85
CA ASP A 76 -14.90 -14.90 -17.04
C ASP A 76 -13.97 -16.03 -16.55
N VAL A 77 -12.70 -15.80 -16.67
CA VAL A 77 -11.97 -14.57 -17.05
C VAL A 77 -11.52 -14.57 -18.53
N TYR A 78 -11.85 -15.63 -19.28
CA TYR A 78 -11.29 -15.86 -20.64
C TYR A 78 -11.74 -14.83 -21.67
N HIS A 79 -12.89 -14.19 -21.52
CA HIS A 79 -13.34 -13.11 -22.41
C HIS A 79 -12.39 -11.90 -22.39
N TRP A 80 -11.65 -11.71 -21.31
CA TRP A 80 -10.68 -10.62 -21.14
C TRP A 80 -9.22 -11.11 -21.27
N PHE A 81 -8.85 -12.13 -20.51
CA PHE A 81 -7.46 -12.62 -20.42
C PHE A 81 -6.86 -13.01 -21.77
N LYS A 82 -7.65 -13.66 -22.64
CA LYS A 82 -7.19 -14.06 -23.98
C LYS A 82 -6.77 -12.88 -24.85
N LYS A 83 -7.35 -11.71 -24.68
CA LYS A 83 -6.96 -10.49 -25.42
C LYS A 83 -5.51 -10.09 -25.15
N TYR A 84 -5.01 -10.43 -23.98
CA TYR A 84 -3.65 -10.10 -23.53
C TYR A 84 -2.75 -11.34 -23.40
N GLY A 85 -3.11 -12.43 -24.08
CA GLY A 85 -2.29 -13.64 -24.16
C GLY A 85 -2.20 -14.40 -22.84
N LYS A 86 -3.18 -14.25 -21.95
CA LYS A 86 -3.25 -14.95 -20.66
C LYS A 86 -4.35 -16.02 -20.68
N ASP A 87 -4.09 -17.10 -19.95
CA ASP A 87 -5.05 -18.16 -19.66
C ASP A 87 -4.84 -18.69 -18.24
N MET A 88 -5.68 -19.61 -17.78
CA MET A 88 -5.58 -20.14 -16.42
C MET A 88 -4.31 -21.00 -16.19
N ALA A 89 -3.72 -21.57 -17.23
CA ALA A 89 -2.42 -22.24 -17.09
C ALA A 89 -1.31 -21.22 -16.81
N THR A 90 -1.34 -20.09 -17.49
CA THR A 90 -0.43 -18.95 -17.23
C THR A 90 -0.64 -18.39 -15.83
N VAL A 91 -1.89 -18.19 -15.39
CA VAL A 91 -2.21 -17.74 -14.02
C VAL A 91 -1.60 -18.67 -12.98
N ARG A 92 -1.82 -19.98 -13.08
CA ARG A 92 -1.26 -20.96 -12.15
C ARG A 92 0.27 -20.93 -12.11
N LYS A 93 0.92 -20.75 -13.25
CA LYS A 93 2.37 -20.62 -13.37
C LYS A 93 2.87 -19.32 -12.71
N ASP A 94 2.23 -18.20 -13.00
CA ASP A 94 2.61 -16.90 -12.45
C ASP A 94 2.40 -16.86 -10.92
N VAL A 95 1.31 -17.44 -10.43
CA VAL A 95 1.05 -17.62 -8.98
C VAL A 95 2.12 -18.51 -8.33
N ALA A 96 2.50 -19.62 -8.96
CA ALA A 96 3.56 -20.49 -8.44
C ALA A 96 4.92 -19.78 -8.38
N ALA A 97 5.22 -18.95 -9.37
CA ALA A 97 6.44 -18.12 -9.38
C ALA A 97 6.43 -17.09 -8.24
N LEU A 98 5.30 -16.42 -8.00
CA LEU A 98 5.13 -15.50 -6.88
C LEU A 98 5.24 -16.20 -5.51
N MET A 99 4.82 -17.44 -5.39
CA MET A 99 4.99 -18.21 -4.15
C MET A 99 6.44 -18.61 -3.88
N GLN A 100 7.24 -18.81 -4.95
CA GLN A 100 8.66 -19.18 -4.85
C GLN A 100 9.58 -17.97 -4.79
N SER A 101 9.19 -16.85 -5.43
CA SER A 101 9.90 -15.61 -5.17
C SER A 101 9.88 -15.41 -3.65
N LYS A 102 11.04 -15.16 -3.06
CA LYS A 102 11.02 -14.36 -1.83
C LYS A 102 10.32 -13.09 -2.27
N VAL A 103 9.01 -13.02 -2.07
CA VAL A 103 8.34 -11.74 -1.94
C VAL A 103 9.26 -11.02 -0.98
N ILE A 104 9.88 -9.94 -1.43
CA ILE A 104 10.09 -8.85 -0.54
C ILE A 104 8.68 -8.69 0.00
N GLU A 105 8.44 -9.23 1.20
CA GLU A 105 7.32 -8.80 2.02
C GLU A 105 7.44 -7.30 1.83
N GLU A 106 6.51 -6.68 1.10
CA GLU A 106 6.28 -5.26 1.31
C GLU A 106 6.11 -5.28 2.80
N ASP A 107 7.14 -4.78 3.49
CA ASP A 107 7.21 -4.79 4.91
C ASP A 107 5.90 -4.18 5.42
N ASP A 108 4.88 -5.01 5.63
CA ASP A 108 3.99 -4.87 6.75
C ASP A 108 4.84 -5.19 8.00
N GLU A 109 6.04 -4.60 8.04
CA GLU A 109 6.66 -4.35 9.30
C GLU A 109 5.63 -3.50 10.02
N ASP A 110 4.93 -4.14 10.94
CA ASP A 110 4.07 -3.43 11.87
C ASP A 110 4.79 -2.14 12.22
N MET A 111 4.12 -1.00 11.96
CA MET A 111 4.70 0.32 12.19
C MET A 111 5.14 0.38 13.64
N THR A 112 6.40 -0.02 13.88
CA THR A 112 6.95 0.04 15.25
C THR A 112 7.04 1.48 15.70
N GLN A 113 7.00 1.70 17.01
CA GLN A 113 7.16 3.05 17.56
C GLN A 113 8.49 3.67 17.12
N GLU A 114 9.55 2.86 17.00
CA GLU A 114 10.87 3.29 16.52
C GLU A 114 10.82 3.78 15.08
N LYS A 115 10.21 3.01 14.18
CA LYS A 115 10.06 3.36 12.76
C LYS A 115 9.19 4.61 12.57
N PHE A 116 8.09 4.70 13.32
CA PHE A 116 7.28 5.92 13.36
C PHE A 116 8.08 7.13 13.82
N ASN A 117 8.84 7.00 14.90
CA ASN A 117 9.67 8.08 15.43
C ASN A 117 10.75 8.51 14.42
N GLU A 118 11.39 7.56 13.75
CA GLU A 118 12.39 7.84 12.70
C GLU A 118 11.75 8.61 11.53
N MET A 119 10.65 8.13 11.00
CA MET A 119 9.91 8.80 9.91
C MET A 119 9.47 10.20 10.32
N MET A 120 8.95 10.35 11.54
CA MET A 120 8.55 11.65 12.09
C MET A 120 9.74 12.60 12.23
N ASN A 121 10.87 12.12 12.70
CA ASN A 121 12.10 12.93 12.82
C ASN A 121 12.62 13.39 11.44
N VAL A 122 12.58 12.51 10.45
CA VAL A 122 12.94 12.86 9.05
C VAL A 122 11.99 13.93 8.52
N TYR A 123 10.69 13.75 8.68
CA TYR A 123 9.67 14.71 8.25
C TYR A 123 9.84 16.07 8.93
N LEU A 124 10.01 16.10 10.25
CA LEU A 124 10.22 17.34 11.01
C LEU A 124 11.51 18.05 10.61
N SER A 125 12.57 17.30 10.32
CA SER A 125 13.83 17.85 9.84
C SER A 125 13.70 18.49 8.46
N GLN A 126 13.00 17.82 7.54
CA GLN A 126 12.70 18.35 6.21
C GLN A 126 11.82 19.61 6.29
N LEU A 127 10.79 19.60 7.16
CA LEU A 127 9.93 20.74 7.39
C LEU A 127 10.73 21.93 7.95
N ALA A 128 11.61 21.69 8.91
CA ALA A 128 12.44 22.72 9.52
C ALA A 128 13.47 23.33 8.54
N ALA A 129 13.92 22.56 7.53
CA ALA A 129 14.84 23.01 6.51
C ALA A 129 14.20 23.85 5.41
N GLN A 130 12.87 23.95 5.36
CA GLN A 130 12.18 24.75 4.34
C GLN A 130 12.53 26.25 4.51
N PRO A 131 12.70 26.97 3.39
CA PRO A 131 13.02 28.38 3.42
C PRO A 131 11.87 29.20 4.02
N VAL A 132 12.24 30.29 4.68
CA VAL A 132 11.29 31.32 5.13
C VAL A 132 10.65 31.97 3.90
N THR A 133 9.37 32.27 3.99
CA THR A 133 8.60 32.92 2.91
C THR A 133 7.95 34.20 3.42
N TRP A 134 6.65 34.20 3.57
CA TRP A 134 5.87 35.36 4.04
C TRP A 134 6.16 35.77 5.50
N GLU A 135 6.67 34.87 6.31
CA GLU A 135 7.01 35.08 7.71
C GLU A 135 8.41 35.67 7.93
N GLN A 136 9.18 35.99 6.88
CA GLN A 136 10.58 36.44 6.98
C GLN A 136 10.75 37.64 7.90
N ASP A 137 9.92 38.67 7.75
CA ASP A 137 10.02 39.90 8.54
C ASP A 137 9.72 39.64 10.02
N ALA A 138 8.69 38.85 10.30
CA ALA A 138 8.33 38.46 11.65
C ALA A 138 9.42 37.63 12.35
N MET A 139 10.03 36.68 11.62
CA MET A 139 11.12 35.84 12.12
C MET A 139 12.37 36.67 12.42
N THR A 140 12.74 37.56 11.50
CA THR A 140 13.88 38.47 11.67
C THR A 140 13.67 39.40 12.86
N TRP A 141 12.49 40.00 12.99
CA TRP A 141 12.12 40.81 14.11
C TRP A 141 12.16 40.04 15.43
N ALA A 142 11.57 38.84 15.49
CA ALA A 142 11.52 38.05 16.71
C ALA A 142 12.95 37.59 17.15
N GLN A 143 13.83 37.29 16.22
CA GLN A 143 15.22 36.96 16.50
C GLN A 143 15.98 38.22 17.00
N ALA A 144 15.88 39.35 16.32
CA ALA A 144 16.53 40.60 16.71
C ALA A 144 16.10 41.08 18.12
N ASN A 145 14.85 40.77 18.49
CA ASN A 145 14.32 41.04 19.82
C ASN A 145 14.56 39.90 20.82
N GLY A 146 15.31 38.85 20.48
CA GLY A 146 15.66 37.74 21.36
C GLY A 146 14.43 36.96 21.87
N LEU A 147 13.33 36.98 21.15
CA LEU A 147 12.13 36.20 21.47
C LEU A 147 12.30 34.73 21.04
N ILE A 148 12.99 34.49 19.90
CA ILE A 148 13.35 33.19 19.40
C ILE A 148 14.86 33.12 19.13
N ASN A 149 15.48 31.99 19.44
CA ASN A 149 16.95 31.84 19.35
C ASN A 149 17.41 30.78 18.34
N GLY A 150 16.49 30.01 17.76
CA GLY A 150 16.82 28.86 16.93
C GLY A 150 17.25 27.62 17.74
N ASN A 151 17.77 26.61 17.02
CA ASN A 151 18.30 25.41 17.63
C ASN A 151 19.76 25.60 18.08
N GLU A 152 20.42 24.55 18.60
CA GLU A 152 21.83 24.56 19.03
C GLU A 152 22.82 24.98 17.93
N LYS A 153 22.42 24.89 16.65
CA LYS A 153 23.19 25.35 15.49
C LYS A 153 22.82 26.77 15.04
N GLY A 154 21.98 27.48 15.79
CA GLY A 154 21.51 28.82 15.45
C GLY A 154 20.48 28.89 14.32
N GLN A 155 19.94 27.78 13.86
CA GLN A 155 18.94 27.74 12.79
C GLN A 155 17.55 28.02 13.35
N LEU A 156 16.83 28.97 12.78
CA LEU A 156 15.52 29.42 13.27
C LEU A 156 14.39 28.40 13.04
N MET A 157 14.53 27.53 12.04
CA MET A 157 13.56 26.47 11.70
C MET A 157 12.10 26.97 11.61
N PRO A 158 11.80 27.91 10.72
CA PRO A 158 10.53 28.66 10.72
C PRO A 158 9.30 27.80 10.49
N LYS A 159 9.46 26.64 9.85
CA LYS A 159 8.36 25.69 9.56
C LYS A 159 8.23 24.57 10.61
N ARG A 160 9.07 24.57 11.64
CA ARG A 160 8.97 23.59 12.72
C ARG A 160 7.75 23.84 13.59
N PHE A 161 7.09 22.77 14.04
CA PHE A 161 6.03 22.88 15.05
C PHE A 161 6.60 23.39 16.38
N MET A 162 5.88 24.28 17.00
CA MET A 162 6.21 24.82 18.31
C MET A 162 5.40 24.12 19.39
N THR A 163 6.07 23.71 20.46
CA THR A 163 5.39 23.14 21.63
C THR A 163 4.71 24.22 22.47
N ARG A 164 3.74 23.80 23.29
CA ARG A 164 3.08 24.75 24.27
C ARG A 164 4.10 25.39 25.22
N GLY A 165 5.14 24.65 25.63
CA GLY A 165 6.22 25.14 26.46
C GLY A 165 7.07 26.20 25.77
N GLU A 166 7.45 26.00 24.53
CA GLU A 166 8.18 26.97 23.71
C GLU A 166 7.36 28.24 23.48
N PHE A 167 6.06 28.11 23.21
CA PHE A 167 5.16 29.24 23.09
C PHE A 167 5.09 30.06 24.41
N ALA A 168 4.91 29.40 25.55
CA ALA A 168 4.90 30.04 26.85
C ALA A 168 6.23 30.80 27.14
N ALA A 169 7.37 30.18 26.75
CA ALA A 169 8.69 30.82 26.89
C ALA A 169 8.82 32.09 26.03
N VAL A 170 8.28 32.07 24.80
CA VAL A 170 8.26 33.25 23.92
C VAL A 170 7.40 34.36 24.52
N LEU A 171 6.20 34.02 25.00
CA LEU A 171 5.31 35.00 25.67
C LEU A 171 5.96 35.62 26.93
N LYS A 172 6.61 34.82 27.75
CA LYS A 172 7.33 35.31 28.94
C LYS A 172 8.43 36.31 28.56
N ARG A 173 9.28 35.98 27.57
CA ARG A 173 10.33 36.88 27.09
C ARG A 173 9.76 38.18 26.53
N TYR A 174 8.63 38.10 25.83
CA TYR A 174 7.97 39.28 25.31
C TYR A 174 7.46 40.19 26.45
N ALA A 175 6.80 39.62 27.45
CA ALA A 175 6.28 40.38 28.61
C ALA A 175 7.43 41.04 29.40
N GLU A 176 8.52 40.32 29.65
CA GLU A 176 9.72 40.85 30.34
C GLU A 176 10.34 42.04 29.61
N LYS A 177 10.33 42.03 28.27
CA LYS A 177 10.88 43.13 27.46
C LYS A 177 9.91 44.30 27.27
N SER A 178 8.60 44.07 27.33
CA SER A 178 7.59 45.12 27.20
C SER A 178 7.33 45.89 28.52
N GLY A 179 8.00 45.50 29.62
CA GLY A 179 7.88 46.19 30.89
C GLY A 179 6.53 45.93 31.61
N GLN A 180 5.90 44.80 31.33
CA GLN A 180 4.67 44.34 32.02
C GLN A 180 4.96 43.23 33.01
#